data_383c9f757e538511e17cb6fc60a2bb60
#
_entry.id   383c9f757e538511e17cb6fc60a2bb60
#
_cell.length_a   1.000
_cell.length_b   1.000
_cell.length_c   1.000
_cell.angle_alpha   90.00
_cell.angle_beta   90.00
_cell.angle_gamma   90.00
#
_symmetry.space_group_name_H-M   'P 1'
#
loop_
_entity.id
_entity.type
_entity.pdbx_description
1 polymer ?
#
loop_
_entity_poly.entity_id
_entity_poly.type
_entity_poly.pdbx_seq_one_letter_code
_entity_poly.pdbx_strand_id
1 'polypeptide(L)'
;MAEGGDTRWMLKAKYGIFMHYQYRILLGYSVATKPSFPDPSQMTAAQWNQFVDGFDVKGFAQQMAEAKVGWVMFCIDDHYFAWPCAPNQAFSDDTGYAPGEKCARRDLILDLAAALNAKGVKLICYFAGLNGYMKEPKVSAGLSDGTPRGEFNGNTPPSAESRKRRLDVLREYCNRYQDKIAGWWFDGLEIGSYSEQPNDWGTLGSIIRHANPSGVIAFSYGSNEQACVRKGLDDFTGGDTWSKQDLKRLTPQRLPAQQGILWHGKIYCGNVYHGQGDANQFSDPELIDWINTCNRQGGVCTLDWPFDPKTGLLKDFGFTQLKRIAQATKGQGARIAAGDGTE
;
A
#
# COMPACT_ATOMS: atom_id res chain seq x y z
N MET A 1 -17.66 -20.57 -3.17
CA MET A 1 -16.52 -19.77 -2.71
C MET A 1 -16.48 -18.58 -3.65
N ALA A 2 -16.37 -17.35 -3.17
CA ALA A 2 -16.19 -16.22 -4.05
C ALA A 2 -14.89 -16.44 -4.86
N GLU A 3 -14.96 -16.29 -6.18
CA GLU A 3 -13.77 -16.25 -7.00
C GLU A 3 -12.87 -15.11 -6.52
N GLY A 4 -11.54 -15.28 -6.57
CA GLY A 4 -10.58 -14.25 -6.18
C GLY A 4 -10.72 -12.98 -7.02
N GLY A 5 -10.04 -11.89 -6.61
CA GLY A 5 -10.00 -10.65 -7.38
C GLY A 5 -9.29 -10.83 -8.73
N ASP A 6 -9.68 -10.05 -9.71
CA ASP A 6 -9.08 -10.12 -11.06
C ASP A 6 -7.73 -9.39 -11.11
N THR A 7 -6.63 -10.15 -11.16
CA THR A 7 -5.26 -9.60 -11.26
C THR A 7 -4.76 -9.45 -12.71
N ARG A 8 -5.53 -9.85 -13.75
CA ARG A 8 -5.09 -9.81 -15.16
C ARG A 8 -4.72 -8.40 -15.62
N TRP A 9 -5.39 -7.38 -15.09
CA TRP A 9 -5.07 -5.99 -15.38
C TRP A 9 -3.68 -5.57 -14.85
N MET A 10 -3.21 -6.15 -13.71
CA MET A 10 -1.87 -5.89 -13.18
C MET A 10 -0.81 -6.46 -14.13
N LEU A 11 -0.99 -7.69 -14.62
CA LEU A 11 -0.10 -8.30 -15.62
C LEU A 11 -0.01 -7.45 -16.89
N LYS A 12 -1.14 -6.97 -17.40
CA LYS A 12 -1.20 -6.09 -18.56
C LYS A 12 -0.50 -4.75 -18.30
N ALA A 13 -0.65 -4.22 -17.10
CA ALA A 13 -0.06 -2.94 -16.69
C ALA A 13 1.43 -3.03 -16.38
N LYS A 14 1.96 -4.21 -15.96
CA LYS A 14 3.37 -4.56 -15.69
C LYS A 14 3.92 -4.00 -14.39
N TYR A 15 3.74 -2.73 -14.07
CA TYR A 15 4.21 -2.12 -12.83
C TYR A 15 3.28 -1.01 -12.32
N GLY A 16 3.37 -0.76 -11.02
CA GLY A 16 2.74 0.33 -10.31
C GLY A 16 3.73 1.10 -9.44
N ILE A 17 3.23 2.05 -8.69
CA ILE A 17 3.99 2.73 -7.66
C ILE A 17 3.38 2.52 -6.27
N PHE A 18 4.20 2.68 -5.26
CA PHE A 18 3.80 2.77 -3.85
C PHE A 18 4.07 4.19 -3.34
N MET A 19 3.23 4.68 -2.43
CA MET A 19 3.40 5.97 -1.80
C MET A 19 3.16 5.87 -0.29
N HIS A 20 4.22 6.01 0.49
CA HIS A 20 4.14 6.06 1.95
C HIS A 20 3.66 7.42 2.45
N TYR A 21 2.41 7.78 2.13
CA TYR A 21 1.79 9.02 2.61
C TYR A 21 1.34 8.84 4.07
N GLN A 22 2.28 9.02 4.99
CA GLN A 22 2.12 8.74 6.41
C GLN A 22 2.62 9.92 7.23
N TYR A 23 1.99 10.21 8.39
CA TYR A 23 2.35 11.37 9.23
C TYR A 23 3.84 11.42 9.58
N ARG A 24 4.47 10.29 9.83
CA ARG A 24 5.90 10.21 10.15
C ARG A 24 6.79 10.66 9.00
N ILE A 25 6.44 10.33 7.77
CA ILE A 25 7.15 10.80 6.57
C ILE A 25 6.99 12.30 6.41
N LEU A 26 5.77 12.81 6.63
CA LEU A 26 5.47 14.25 6.56
C LEU A 26 6.18 15.05 7.66
N LEU A 27 6.48 14.43 8.80
CA LEU A 27 7.34 14.99 9.87
C LEU A 27 8.85 14.88 9.56
N GLY A 28 9.22 14.41 8.36
CA GLY A 28 10.63 14.26 7.96
C GLY A 28 11.33 13.05 8.60
N TYR A 29 10.58 12.02 8.96
CA TYR A 29 11.18 10.79 9.47
C TYR A 29 12.05 10.12 8.41
N SER A 30 13.25 9.72 8.85
CA SER A 30 14.15 8.86 8.09
C SER A 30 14.87 7.95 9.08
N VAL A 31 14.97 6.67 8.78
CA VAL A 31 15.72 5.71 9.61
C VAL A 31 17.18 6.14 9.78
N ALA A 32 17.75 6.78 8.76
CA ALA A 32 19.14 7.27 8.83
C ALA A 32 19.34 8.41 9.83
N THR A 33 18.30 9.22 10.09
CA THR A 33 18.42 10.42 10.93
C THR A 33 17.69 10.32 12.25
N LYS A 34 16.71 9.42 12.36
CA LYS A 34 15.89 9.24 13.57
C LYS A 34 15.64 7.75 13.79
N PRO A 35 16.36 7.10 14.70
CA PRO A 35 16.25 5.66 14.95
C PRO A 35 14.91 5.22 15.56
N SER A 36 14.11 6.16 16.06
CA SER A 36 12.77 5.88 16.60
C SER A 36 11.69 6.55 15.78
N PHE A 37 10.58 5.87 15.60
CA PHE A 37 9.40 6.45 14.95
C PHE A 37 8.89 7.67 15.75
N PRO A 38 8.54 8.78 15.06
CA PRO A 38 7.92 9.91 15.70
C PRO A 38 6.67 9.49 16.46
N ASP A 39 6.46 10.07 17.64
CA ASP A 39 5.22 9.90 18.37
C ASP A 39 4.06 10.54 17.58
N PRO A 40 2.90 9.87 17.44
CA PRO A 40 1.72 10.44 16.76
C PRO A 40 1.26 11.80 17.32
N SER A 41 1.57 12.11 18.58
CA SER A 41 1.28 13.40 19.20
C SER A 41 2.10 14.57 18.65
N GLN A 42 3.19 14.31 17.93
CA GLN A 42 3.99 15.35 17.26
C GLN A 42 3.28 15.95 16.04
N MET A 43 2.25 15.29 15.51
CA MET A 43 1.38 15.81 14.47
C MET A 43 0.12 16.43 15.11
N THR A 44 -0.25 17.61 14.69
CA THR A 44 -1.52 18.24 15.10
C THR A 44 -2.59 18.05 14.02
N ALA A 45 -3.87 18.15 14.41
CA ALA A 45 -4.99 18.10 13.47
C ALA A 45 -4.90 19.17 12.37
N ALA A 46 -4.45 20.37 12.74
CA ALA A 46 -4.26 21.46 11.78
C ALA A 46 -3.18 21.13 10.75
N GLN A 47 -2.03 20.65 11.20
CA GLN A 47 -0.93 20.24 10.32
C GLN A 47 -1.34 19.09 9.40
N TRP A 48 -1.99 18.05 9.96
CA TRP A 48 -2.44 16.92 9.17
C TRP A 48 -3.41 17.32 8.07
N ASN A 49 -4.45 18.10 8.44
CA ASN A 49 -5.41 18.58 7.44
C ASN A 49 -4.73 19.50 6.42
N GLN A 50 -3.76 20.34 6.83
CA GLN A 50 -3.00 21.17 5.89
C GLN A 50 -2.23 20.34 4.85
N PHE A 51 -1.60 19.24 5.26
CA PHE A 51 -0.94 18.32 4.32
C PHE A 51 -1.94 17.66 3.38
N VAL A 52 -3.03 17.12 3.93
CA VAL A 52 -4.05 16.44 3.13
C VAL A 52 -4.74 17.39 2.16
N ASP A 53 -5.07 18.61 2.60
CA ASP A 53 -5.69 19.65 1.75
C ASP A 53 -4.73 20.15 0.66
N GLY A 54 -3.42 20.21 0.97
CA GLY A 54 -2.37 20.63 0.05
C GLY A 54 -2.00 19.61 -1.02
N PHE A 55 -2.48 18.36 -0.93
CA PHE A 55 -2.16 17.33 -1.92
C PHE A 55 -2.70 17.67 -3.30
N ASP A 56 -1.82 17.82 -4.30
CA ASP A 56 -2.17 18.08 -5.70
C ASP A 56 -2.58 16.79 -6.41
N VAL A 57 -3.80 16.37 -6.20
CA VAL A 57 -4.38 15.14 -6.77
C VAL A 57 -4.34 15.16 -8.31
N LYS A 58 -4.58 16.31 -8.95
CA LYS A 58 -4.59 16.41 -10.41
C LYS A 58 -3.19 16.30 -10.99
N GLY A 59 -2.23 17.02 -10.41
CA GLY A 59 -0.82 16.94 -10.80
C GLY A 59 -0.26 15.54 -10.59
N PHE A 60 -0.57 14.90 -9.46
CA PHE A 60 -0.17 13.53 -9.18
C PHE A 60 -0.74 12.52 -10.20
N ALA A 61 -2.05 12.58 -10.48
CA ALA A 61 -2.65 11.71 -11.49
C ALA A 61 -2.07 11.95 -12.89
N GLN A 62 -1.70 13.19 -13.21
CA GLN A 62 -1.00 13.51 -14.46
C GLN A 62 0.40 12.89 -14.51
N GLN A 63 1.20 12.98 -13.43
CA GLN A 63 2.50 12.30 -13.33
C GLN A 63 2.36 10.79 -13.56
N MET A 64 1.34 10.15 -12.97
CA MET A 64 1.09 8.71 -13.12
C MET A 64 0.75 8.34 -14.56
N ALA A 65 -0.06 9.14 -15.23
CA ALA A 65 -0.43 8.94 -16.63
C ALA A 65 0.78 9.10 -17.57
N GLU A 66 1.58 10.13 -17.38
CA GLU A 66 2.80 10.38 -18.17
C GLU A 66 3.83 9.25 -18.01
N ALA A 67 3.98 8.75 -16.78
CA ALA A 67 4.83 7.62 -16.49
C ALA A 67 4.19 6.26 -16.82
N LYS A 68 2.99 6.25 -17.42
CA LYS A 68 2.25 5.01 -17.79
C LYS A 68 2.14 4.01 -16.64
N VAL A 69 1.99 4.49 -15.43
CA VAL A 69 1.80 3.66 -14.22
C VAL A 69 0.47 2.93 -14.31
N GLY A 70 0.43 1.66 -13.97
CA GLY A 70 -0.80 0.87 -14.02
C GLY A 70 -1.65 1.00 -12.75
N TRP A 71 -1.00 1.15 -11.61
CA TRP A 71 -1.66 1.34 -10.33
C TRP A 71 -0.81 2.15 -9.36
N VAL A 72 -1.50 2.74 -8.41
CA VAL A 72 -0.91 3.36 -7.22
C VAL A 72 -1.34 2.55 -5.99
N MET A 73 -0.40 2.14 -5.16
CA MET A 73 -0.66 1.71 -3.78
C MET A 73 -0.46 2.92 -2.87
N PHE A 74 -1.50 3.30 -2.14
CA PHE A 74 -1.50 4.53 -1.35
C PHE A 74 -1.92 4.26 0.09
N CYS A 75 -1.15 4.79 1.06
CA CYS A 75 -1.43 4.60 2.47
C CYS A 75 -2.65 5.43 2.91
N ILE A 76 -3.69 4.78 3.44
CA ILE A 76 -4.76 5.46 4.16
C ILE A 76 -4.26 5.90 5.54
N ASP A 77 -3.49 5.05 6.19
CA ASP A 77 -2.97 5.20 7.54
C ASP A 77 -1.50 4.77 7.61
N ASP A 78 -0.97 4.69 8.83
CA ASP A 78 0.33 4.12 9.08
C ASP A 78 0.28 2.96 10.09
N HIS A 79 1.43 2.33 10.35
CA HIS A 79 1.55 1.18 11.25
C HIS A 79 0.95 1.37 12.64
N TYR A 80 0.85 2.60 13.12
CA TYR A 80 0.28 2.90 14.44
C TYR A 80 -1.20 3.23 14.38
N PHE A 81 -1.80 3.07 13.20
CA PHE A 81 -3.16 3.49 12.91
C PHE A 81 -3.41 4.92 13.38
N ALA A 82 -2.50 5.79 13.00
CA ALA A 82 -2.53 7.18 13.37
C ALA A 82 -2.65 8.06 12.13
N TRP A 83 -3.52 9.05 12.23
CA TRP A 83 -3.70 10.05 11.20
C TRP A 83 -4.13 9.49 9.83
N PRO A 84 -5.26 8.75 9.73
CA PRO A 84 -5.80 8.39 8.43
C PRO A 84 -6.06 9.60 7.54
N CYS A 85 -5.73 9.48 6.24
CA CYS A 85 -5.91 10.56 5.26
C CYS A 85 -7.34 10.65 4.69
N ALA A 86 -8.28 9.97 5.32
CA ALA A 86 -9.70 9.97 4.99
C ALA A 86 -10.54 9.92 6.27
N PRO A 87 -11.73 10.53 6.31
CA PRO A 87 -12.62 10.48 7.46
C PRO A 87 -13.14 9.06 7.70
N ASN A 88 -13.39 8.72 8.97
CA ASN A 88 -13.99 7.46 9.36
C ASN A 88 -14.82 7.66 10.64
N GLN A 89 -16.12 7.37 10.59
CA GLN A 89 -17.02 7.58 11.71
C GLN A 89 -16.83 6.50 12.78
N ALA A 90 -16.67 5.23 12.39
CA ALA A 90 -16.41 4.14 13.33
C ALA A 90 -15.12 4.40 14.14
N PHE A 91 -14.06 4.91 13.48
CA PHE A 91 -12.85 5.34 14.18
C PHE A 91 -13.14 6.44 15.20
N SER A 92 -13.92 7.47 14.83
CA SER A 92 -14.28 8.57 15.73
C SER A 92 -15.10 8.09 16.93
N ASP A 93 -16.08 7.23 16.68
CA ASP A 93 -16.95 6.67 17.72
C ASP A 93 -16.19 5.82 18.74
N ASP A 94 -15.28 4.95 18.25
CA ASP A 94 -14.50 4.04 19.09
C ASP A 94 -13.37 4.73 19.86
N THR A 95 -12.78 5.80 19.31
CA THR A 95 -11.65 6.51 19.92
C THR A 95 -12.07 7.76 20.70
N GLY A 96 -13.29 8.24 20.51
CA GLY A 96 -13.78 9.48 21.09
C GLY A 96 -13.13 10.76 20.53
N TYR A 97 -12.49 10.68 19.36
CA TYR A 97 -12.03 11.85 18.62
C TYR A 97 -13.13 12.40 17.72
N ALA A 98 -13.27 13.71 17.68
CA ALA A 98 -14.19 14.35 16.75
C ALA A 98 -13.73 14.14 15.28
N PRO A 99 -14.67 14.12 14.32
CA PRO A 99 -14.32 14.07 12.90
C PRO A 99 -13.32 15.17 12.52
N GLY A 100 -12.23 14.80 11.85
CA GLY A 100 -11.16 15.72 11.46
C GLY A 100 -10.16 16.06 12.56
N GLU A 101 -10.28 15.46 13.75
CA GLU A 101 -9.32 15.64 14.85
C GLU A 101 -8.11 14.68 14.74
N LYS A 102 -8.35 13.42 14.41
CA LYS A 102 -7.29 12.39 14.18
C LYS A 102 -7.40 11.69 12.83
N CYS A 103 -8.50 11.85 12.13
CA CYS A 103 -8.63 11.55 10.69
C CYS A 103 -8.66 12.87 9.91
N ALA A 104 -8.28 12.86 8.65
CA ALA A 104 -8.47 14.01 7.78
C ALA A 104 -9.95 14.33 7.59
N ARG A 105 -10.26 15.60 7.36
CA ARG A 105 -11.62 16.04 7.00
C ARG A 105 -11.92 15.75 5.54
N ARG A 106 -10.91 15.96 4.68
CA ARG A 106 -10.94 15.62 3.26
C ARG A 106 -10.79 14.12 3.07
N ASP A 107 -11.58 13.54 2.20
CA ASP A 107 -11.38 12.15 1.78
C ASP A 107 -10.40 12.12 0.59
N LEU A 108 -9.11 12.08 0.90
CA LEU A 108 -8.06 12.07 -0.12
C LEU A 108 -8.11 10.81 -0.98
N ILE A 109 -8.61 9.69 -0.45
CA ILE A 109 -8.73 8.43 -1.18
C ILE A 109 -9.79 8.53 -2.28
N LEU A 110 -10.96 9.13 -2.01
CA LEU A 110 -11.98 9.35 -3.03
C LEU A 110 -11.49 10.29 -4.13
N ASP A 111 -10.80 11.37 -3.74
CA ASP A 111 -10.25 12.32 -4.71
C ASP A 111 -9.21 11.65 -5.62
N LEU A 112 -8.29 10.87 -5.03
CA LEU A 112 -7.29 10.09 -5.77
C LEU A 112 -7.94 9.04 -6.67
N ALA A 113 -8.92 8.29 -6.16
CA ALA A 113 -9.62 7.28 -6.94
C ALA A 113 -10.27 7.91 -8.19
N ALA A 114 -10.96 9.03 -8.03
CA ALA A 114 -11.60 9.73 -9.15
C ALA A 114 -10.57 10.23 -10.19
N ALA A 115 -9.50 10.90 -9.74
CA ALA A 115 -8.50 11.47 -10.63
C ALA A 115 -7.66 10.40 -11.36
N LEU A 116 -7.25 9.34 -10.65
CA LEU A 116 -6.48 8.22 -11.20
C LEU A 116 -7.33 7.40 -12.19
N ASN A 117 -8.57 7.06 -11.83
CA ASN A 117 -9.49 6.33 -12.72
C ASN A 117 -9.74 7.10 -14.01
N ALA A 118 -9.89 8.43 -13.97
CA ALA A 118 -10.01 9.28 -15.16
C ALA A 118 -8.78 9.21 -16.09
N LYS A 119 -7.64 8.77 -15.59
CA LYS A 119 -6.39 8.55 -16.34
C LYS A 119 -6.14 7.07 -16.67
N GLY A 120 -7.04 6.17 -16.32
CA GLY A 120 -6.87 4.73 -16.50
C GLY A 120 -5.88 4.08 -15.54
N VAL A 121 -5.53 4.77 -14.45
CA VAL A 121 -4.64 4.28 -13.38
C VAL A 121 -5.51 3.77 -12.22
N LYS A 122 -5.22 2.59 -11.71
CA LYS A 122 -5.99 1.99 -10.62
C LYS A 122 -5.42 2.36 -9.25
N LEU A 123 -6.28 2.49 -8.22
CA LEU A 123 -5.88 2.74 -6.85
C LEU A 123 -6.04 1.47 -6.02
N ILE A 124 -4.98 1.06 -5.30
CA ILE A 124 -5.00 0.03 -4.26
C ILE A 124 -4.73 0.74 -2.94
N CYS A 125 -5.58 0.53 -1.95
CA CYS A 125 -5.41 1.14 -0.64
C CYS A 125 -4.51 0.27 0.25
N TYR A 126 -3.47 0.87 0.80
CA TYR A 126 -2.72 0.29 1.92
C TYR A 126 -3.46 0.57 3.22
N PHE A 127 -3.59 -0.45 4.06
CA PHE A 127 -4.21 -0.37 5.36
C PHE A 127 -3.41 -1.15 6.40
N ALA A 128 -2.97 -0.48 7.46
CA ALA A 128 -2.24 -1.08 8.57
C ALA A 128 -3.05 -1.13 9.87
N GLY A 129 -4.26 -0.61 9.87
CA GLY A 129 -5.11 -0.51 11.07
C GLY A 129 -5.51 -1.82 11.73
N LEU A 130 -5.21 -2.95 11.09
CA LEU A 130 -5.44 -4.28 11.67
C LEU A 130 -4.28 -4.75 12.56
N ASN A 131 -3.12 -4.11 12.47
CA ASN A 131 -2.00 -4.45 13.31
C ASN A 131 -2.17 -3.96 14.74
N GLY A 132 -1.85 -4.33 15.75
CA GLY A 132 -2.10 -3.84 17.12
C GLY A 132 -1.16 -2.73 17.61
N TYR A 133 -0.36 -2.11 16.76
CA TYR A 133 0.66 -1.11 17.12
C TYR A 133 0.10 0.29 17.35
N MET A 134 -0.86 0.45 18.22
CA MET A 134 -1.49 1.75 18.46
C MET A 134 -0.81 2.48 19.62
N LYS A 135 0.11 3.38 19.34
CA LYS A 135 0.85 4.16 20.36
C LYS A 135 0.03 5.33 20.92
N GLU A 136 -0.94 5.83 20.19
CA GLU A 136 -1.78 6.93 20.65
C GLU A 136 -2.77 6.40 21.68
N PRO A 137 -2.83 6.99 22.92
CA PRO A 137 -3.57 6.40 24.04
C PRO A 137 -5.07 6.16 23.79
N LYS A 138 -5.80 7.14 23.21
CA LYS A 138 -7.22 6.97 22.92
C LYS A 138 -7.48 5.98 21.79
N VAL A 139 -6.63 5.98 20.75
CA VAL A 139 -6.70 5.00 19.66
C VAL A 139 -6.43 3.60 20.21
N SER A 140 -5.42 3.46 21.06
CA SER A 140 -5.14 2.19 21.74
C SER A 140 -6.30 1.74 22.62
N ALA A 141 -6.88 2.63 23.43
CA ALA A 141 -8.00 2.33 24.29
C ALA A 141 -9.25 1.90 23.47
N GLY A 142 -9.54 2.60 22.39
CA GLY A 142 -10.69 2.32 21.53
C GLY A 142 -10.53 1.07 20.68
N LEU A 143 -9.35 0.87 20.09
CA LEU A 143 -9.15 -0.15 19.06
C LEU A 143 -8.18 -1.29 19.46
N SER A 144 -7.54 -1.24 20.64
CA SER A 144 -6.51 -2.20 21.05
C SER A 144 -6.55 -2.57 22.53
N ASP A 145 -7.71 -2.46 23.19
CA ASP A 145 -7.93 -2.80 24.61
C ASP A 145 -7.03 -2.00 25.59
N GLY A 146 -6.60 -0.81 25.21
CA GLY A 146 -5.76 0.04 26.06
C GLY A 146 -4.33 -0.46 26.24
N THR A 147 -3.96 -1.55 25.57
CA THR A 147 -2.60 -2.07 25.60
C THR A 147 -1.84 -1.47 24.43
N PRO A 148 -0.98 -0.45 24.63
CA PRO A 148 -0.02 -0.06 23.62
C PRO A 148 0.87 -1.29 23.42
N ARG A 149 0.68 -2.02 22.34
CA ARG A 149 1.57 -3.13 22.03
C ARG A 149 2.91 -2.53 21.65
N GLY A 150 3.79 -2.38 22.67
CA GLY A 150 5.16 -2.09 22.47
C GLY A 150 5.79 -3.23 21.68
N GLU A 151 6.46 -2.88 20.61
CA GLU A 151 7.49 -3.66 19.94
C GLU A 151 7.28 -5.18 19.93
N PHE A 152 6.83 -5.72 18.82
CA PHE A 152 6.95 -7.12 18.32
C PHE A 152 6.68 -8.28 19.30
N ASN A 153 6.39 -8.06 20.58
CA ASN A 153 6.27 -9.09 21.62
C ASN A 153 4.84 -9.33 22.13
N GLY A 154 3.84 -8.98 21.35
CA GLY A 154 2.46 -9.15 21.78
C GLY A 154 1.95 -10.59 21.67
N ASN A 155 2.29 -11.44 22.62
CA ASN A 155 1.74 -12.80 22.74
C ASN A 155 0.26 -12.84 23.14
N THR A 156 -0.38 -11.70 23.38
CA THR A 156 -1.79 -11.65 23.74
C THR A 156 -2.60 -11.18 22.54
N PRO A 157 -3.46 -12.02 21.98
CA PRO A 157 -4.35 -11.61 20.89
C PRO A 157 -5.30 -10.50 21.38
N PRO A 158 -5.73 -9.58 20.51
CA PRO A 158 -6.73 -8.58 20.87
C PRO A 158 -8.04 -9.25 21.27
N SER A 159 -8.82 -8.61 22.15
CA SER A 159 -10.15 -9.09 22.49
C SER A 159 -11.05 -9.19 21.24
N ALA A 160 -12.12 -9.98 21.34
CA ALA A 160 -13.11 -10.06 20.27
C ALA A 160 -13.74 -8.69 19.97
N GLU A 161 -13.94 -7.87 21.00
CA GLU A 161 -14.48 -6.52 20.86
C GLU A 161 -13.50 -5.59 20.12
N SER A 162 -12.24 -5.59 20.50
CA SER A 162 -11.19 -4.82 19.82
C SER A 162 -11.07 -5.23 18.35
N ARG A 163 -11.11 -6.52 18.04
CA ARG A 163 -11.13 -7.02 16.66
C ARG A 163 -12.34 -6.51 15.89
N LYS A 164 -13.53 -6.60 16.50
CA LYS A 164 -14.77 -6.12 15.89
C LYS A 164 -14.66 -4.64 15.52
N ARG A 165 -14.22 -3.77 16.42
CA ARG A 165 -14.08 -2.33 16.20
C ARG A 165 -13.14 -2.03 15.03
N ARG A 166 -11.99 -2.70 14.95
CA ARG A 166 -11.06 -2.55 13.80
C ARG A 166 -11.69 -2.98 12.48
N LEU A 167 -12.46 -4.08 12.50
CA LEU A 167 -13.19 -4.52 11.32
C LEU A 167 -14.33 -3.57 10.95
N ASP A 168 -14.94 -2.88 11.90
CA ASP A 168 -15.96 -1.85 11.63
C ASP A 168 -15.34 -0.62 10.95
N VAL A 169 -14.15 -0.18 11.39
CA VAL A 169 -13.38 0.86 10.69
C VAL A 169 -13.08 0.45 9.24
N LEU A 170 -12.57 -0.76 9.03
CA LEU A 170 -12.32 -1.27 7.68
C LEU A 170 -13.59 -1.39 6.85
N ARG A 171 -14.68 -1.90 7.44
CA ARG A 171 -15.98 -2.04 6.77
C ARG A 171 -16.52 -0.70 6.28
N GLU A 172 -16.37 0.35 7.07
CA GLU A 172 -16.78 1.69 6.65
C GLU A 172 -16.00 2.15 5.41
N TYR A 173 -14.67 1.99 5.39
CA TYR A 173 -13.87 2.30 4.20
C TYR A 173 -14.26 1.41 3.00
N CYS A 174 -14.42 0.11 3.19
CA CYS A 174 -14.84 -0.80 2.11
C CYS A 174 -16.18 -0.38 1.51
N ASN A 175 -17.18 -0.07 2.35
CA ASN A 175 -18.51 0.36 1.89
C ASN A 175 -18.50 1.73 1.21
N ARG A 176 -17.59 2.62 1.59
CA ARG A 176 -17.43 3.95 0.97
C ARG A 176 -16.76 3.90 -0.38
N TYR A 177 -15.72 3.07 -0.51
CA TYR A 177 -14.90 3.06 -1.72
C TYR A 177 -15.39 2.06 -2.76
N GLN A 178 -15.85 0.89 -2.35
CA GLN A 178 -16.39 -0.14 -3.24
C GLN A 178 -15.48 -0.36 -4.47
N ASP A 179 -16.05 -0.32 -5.67
CA ASP A 179 -15.38 -0.48 -6.96
C ASP A 179 -14.62 0.78 -7.45
N LYS A 180 -14.71 1.89 -6.71
CA LYS A 180 -13.91 3.10 -7.00
C LYS A 180 -12.42 2.86 -6.82
N ILE A 181 -12.05 1.92 -5.94
CA ILE A 181 -10.68 1.44 -5.77
C ILE A 181 -10.54 0.03 -6.33
N ALA A 182 -9.33 -0.34 -6.73
CA ALA A 182 -9.05 -1.66 -7.31
C ALA A 182 -8.85 -2.75 -6.27
N GLY A 183 -8.55 -2.40 -5.01
CA GLY A 183 -8.32 -3.39 -3.96
C GLY A 183 -7.59 -2.87 -2.75
N TRP A 184 -7.06 -3.83 -1.98
CA TRP A 184 -6.46 -3.60 -0.67
C TRP A 184 -5.12 -4.31 -0.54
N TRP A 185 -4.18 -3.64 0.10
CA TRP A 185 -2.91 -4.20 0.53
C TRP A 185 -2.74 -3.96 2.04
N PHE A 186 -2.70 -5.04 2.81
CA PHE A 186 -2.64 -5.00 4.27
C PHE A 186 -1.23 -5.20 4.77
N ASP A 187 -0.84 -4.40 5.77
CA ASP A 187 0.46 -4.46 6.38
C ASP A 187 0.39 -4.79 7.88
N GLY A 188 1.51 -5.24 8.42
CA GLY A 188 1.67 -5.46 9.85
C GLY A 188 0.96 -6.70 10.39
N LEU A 189 0.64 -7.65 9.54
CA LEU A 189 -0.09 -8.87 9.93
C LEU A 189 0.83 -10.03 10.34
N GLU A 190 2.14 -9.88 10.18
CA GLU A 190 3.14 -10.83 10.68
C GLU A 190 3.21 -10.87 12.21
N ILE A 191 2.63 -9.90 12.88
CA ILE A 191 2.82 -9.72 14.31
C ILE A 191 1.53 -10.06 15.06
N GLY A 192 1.34 -11.35 15.30
CA GLY A 192 0.54 -11.94 16.38
C GLY A 192 -0.93 -11.56 16.55
N SER A 193 -1.47 -10.58 15.82
CA SER A 193 -2.80 -10.08 16.11
C SER A 193 -3.91 -10.73 15.28
N TYR A 194 -3.59 -11.20 14.08
CA TYR A 194 -4.55 -11.88 13.20
C TYR A 194 -4.04 -13.23 12.67
N SER A 195 -2.75 -13.54 12.88
CA SER A 195 -2.10 -14.73 12.31
C SER A 195 -2.63 -16.06 12.87
N GLU A 196 -3.21 -16.04 14.06
CA GLU A 196 -3.51 -17.26 14.81
C GLU A 196 -5.00 -17.61 14.88
N GLN A 197 -5.89 -16.77 14.34
CA GLN A 197 -7.34 -17.00 14.38
C GLN A 197 -7.88 -17.27 12.97
N PRO A 198 -8.06 -18.51 12.55
CA PRO A 198 -8.54 -18.85 11.21
C PRO A 198 -9.92 -18.25 10.86
N ASN A 199 -10.73 -17.92 11.85
CA ASN A 199 -12.05 -17.34 11.64
C ASN A 199 -12.01 -15.84 11.25
N ASP A 200 -10.97 -15.11 11.62
CA ASP A 200 -10.87 -13.67 11.34
C ASP A 200 -10.57 -13.39 9.88
N TRP A 201 -9.80 -14.26 9.22
CA TRP A 201 -9.48 -14.12 7.81
C TRP A 201 -10.68 -14.28 6.89
N GLY A 202 -11.56 -15.20 7.21
CA GLY A 202 -12.83 -15.37 6.49
C GLY A 202 -13.71 -14.13 6.62
N THR A 203 -13.80 -13.55 7.80
CA THR A 203 -14.55 -12.32 8.06
C THR A 203 -13.96 -11.15 7.32
N LEU A 204 -12.63 -10.97 7.36
CA LEU A 204 -11.93 -9.92 6.63
C LEU A 204 -12.16 -10.01 5.12
N GLY A 205 -11.94 -11.20 4.55
CA GLY A 205 -12.20 -11.45 3.13
C GLY A 205 -13.65 -11.19 2.74
N SER A 206 -14.61 -11.59 3.60
CA SER A 206 -16.04 -11.35 3.36
C SER A 206 -16.40 -9.87 3.35
N ILE A 207 -15.85 -9.06 4.25
CA ILE A 207 -16.06 -7.61 4.27
C ILE A 207 -15.61 -6.99 2.95
N ILE A 208 -14.41 -7.32 2.50
CA ILE A 208 -13.81 -6.74 1.29
C ILE A 208 -14.57 -7.22 0.05
N ARG A 209 -14.80 -8.53 -0.08
CA ARG A 209 -15.48 -9.12 -1.24
C ARG A 209 -16.94 -8.71 -1.34
N HIS A 210 -17.62 -8.46 -0.22
CA HIS A 210 -18.98 -7.94 -0.22
C HIS A 210 -19.03 -6.52 -0.82
N ALA A 211 -18.08 -5.67 -0.48
CA ALA A 211 -18.03 -4.29 -0.95
C ALA A 211 -17.50 -4.19 -2.41
N ASN A 212 -16.50 -5.02 -2.76
CA ASN A 212 -15.91 -5.07 -4.09
C ASN A 212 -15.56 -6.52 -4.47
N PRO A 213 -16.46 -7.27 -5.11
CA PRO A 213 -16.23 -8.68 -5.47
C PRO A 213 -15.02 -8.91 -6.40
N SER A 214 -14.71 -7.94 -7.26
CA SER A 214 -13.58 -8.00 -8.21
C SER A 214 -12.30 -7.37 -7.69
N GLY A 215 -12.34 -6.74 -6.51
CA GLY A 215 -11.18 -6.06 -5.91
C GLY A 215 -10.07 -7.04 -5.55
N VAL A 216 -8.82 -6.65 -5.78
CA VAL A 216 -7.66 -7.49 -5.43
C VAL A 216 -7.25 -7.30 -3.98
N ILE A 217 -6.77 -8.39 -3.35
CA ILE A 217 -6.34 -8.40 -1.95
C ILE A 217 -4.93 -8.98 -1.86
N ALA A 218 -4.07 -8.35 -1.06
CA ALA A 218 -2.80 -8.91 -0.65
C ALA A 218 -2.49 -8.58 0.81
N PHE A 219 -1.72 -9.45 1.45
CA PHE A 219 -1.20 -9.25 2.80
C PHE A 219 0.31 -9.24 2.80
N SER A 220 0.89 -8.22 3.45
CA SER A 220 2.31 -8.21 3.76
C SER A 220 2.58 -9.04 5.01
N TYR A 221 3.53 -9.93 4.90
CA TYR A 221 4.04 -10.76 6.00
C TYR A 221 5.39 -10.23 6.50
N GLY A 222 5.59 -8.95 6.37
CA GLY A 222 6.87 -8.32 6.65
C GLY A 222 7.84 -8.41 5.49
N SER A 223 9.00 -7.83 5.73
CA SER A 223 10.04 -7.62 4.74
C SER A 223 10.95 -8.82 4.59
N ASN A 224 10.43 -9.98 4.38
CA ASN A 224 11.26 -11.10 4.00
C ASN A 224 11.09 -11.42 2.51
N GLU A 225 12.13 -11.95 1.89
CA GLU A 225 12.18 -12.31 0.48
C GLU A 225 11.21 -13.46 0.12
N GLN A 226 10.49 -13.99 1.10
CA GLN A 226 9.54 -15.07 0.90
C GLN A 226 8.15 -14.50 0.66
N ALA A 227 7.61 -14.78 -0.48
CA ALA A 227 6.20 -14.51 -0.74
C ALA A 227 5.35 -15.52 0.03
N CYS A 228 4.90 -15.13 1.18
CA CYS A 228 3.84 -15.84 1.87
C CYS A 228 2.51 -15.48 1.23
N VAL A 229 1.57 -16.42 1.20
CA VAL A 229 0.20 -16.19 0.75
C VAL A 229 -0.76 -17.00 1.58
N ARG A 230 -1.97 -16.48 1.75
CA ARG A 230 -3.09 -17.19 2.35
C ARG A 230 -4.01 -17.69 1.24
N LYS A 231 -3.98 -18.98 1.00
CA LYS A 231 -4.80 -19.60 -0.04
C LYS A 231 -6.28 -19.27 0.15
N GLY A 232 -6.90 -18.79 -0.92
CA GLY A 232 -8.31 -18.40 -0.92
C GLY A 232 -8.58 -17.00 -0.39
N LEU A 233 -7.55 -16.22 -0.06
CA LEU A 233 -7.68 -14.84 0.39
C LEU A 233 -6.81 -13.87 -0.44
N ASP A 234 -5.50 -14.15 -0.54
CA ASP A 234 -4.59 -13.36 -1.37
C ASP A 234 -4.83 -13.60 -2.86
N ASP A 235 -4.87 -12.53 -3.65
CA ASP A 235 -4.90 -12.56 -5.12
C ASP A 235 -3.51 -12.31 -5.71
N PHE A 236 -2.66 -11.61 -4.96
CA PHE A 236 -1.26 -11.38 -5.31
C PHE A 236 -0.39 -11.35 -4.04
N THR A 237 0.91 -11.57 -4.19
CA THR A 237 1.82 -11.59 -3.04
C THR A 237 2.06 -10.19 -2.48
N GLY A 238 2.20 -10.05 -1.16
CA GLY A 238 2.51 -8.76 -0.51
C GLY A 238 3.82 -8.15 -1.01
N GLY A 239 4.86 -8.98 -1.11
CA GLY A 239 6.11 -8.64 -1.79
C GLY A 239 6.92 -7.51 -1.19
N ASP A 240 6.76 -7.23 0.11
CA ASP A 240 7.45 -6.10 0.75
C ASP A 240 8.94 -6.39 0.98
N THR A 241 9.79 -5.39 0.72
CA THR A 241 11.24 -5.49 0.89
C THR A 241 11.83 -4.21 1.47
N TRP A 242 12.66 -4.33 2.50
CA TRP A 242 13.09 -3.20 3.34
C TRP A 242 14.46 -2.61 3.00
N SER A 243 15.32 -3.34 2.33
CA SER A 243 16.69 -2.90 2.13
C SER A 243 17.06 -2.76 0.66
N LYS A 244 18.21 -2.14 0.39
CA LYS A 244 18.83 -2.21 -0.92
C LYS A 244 19.07 -3.67 -1.24
N GLN A 245 18.25 -4.24 -2.09
CA GLN A 245 18.24 -5.66 -2.39
C GLN A 245 18.97 -5.94 -3.69
N ASP A 246 19.57 -7.12 -3.75
CA ASP A 246 19.94 -7.68 -5.03
C ASP A 246 18.66 -8.01 -5.81
N LEU A 247 18.31 -7.15 -6.77
CA LEU A 247 17.10 -7.31 -7.59
C LEU A 247 17.04 -8.67 -8.29
N LYS A 248 18.20 -9.33 -8.52
CA LYS A 248 18.27 -10.68 -9.09
C LYS A 248 17.65 -11.74 -8.20
N ARG A 249 17.55 -11.47 -6.91
CA ARG A 249 16.92 -12.37 -5.95
C ARG A 249 15.41 -12.23 -5.89
N LEU A 250 14.89 -11.06 -6.28
CA LEU A 250 13.47 -10.75 -6.27
C LEU A 250 12.85 -11.05 -7.64
N THR A 251 12.69 -12.33 -7.94
CA THR A 251 12.09 -12.78 -9.20
C THR A 251 11.10 -13.91 -8.98
N PRO A 252 10.08 -14.08 -9.83
CA PRO A 252 9.05 -15.11 -9.68
C PRO A 252 9.57 -16.56 -9.60
N GLN A 253 10.75 -16.86 -10.14
CA GLN A 253 11.34 -18.21 -10.14
C GLN A 253 11.63 -18.79 -8.76
N ARG A 254 11.71 -17.96 -7.72
CA ARG A 254 12.00 -18.41 -6.35
C ARG A 254 10.77 -18.74 -5.52
N LEU A 255 9.60 -18.51 -6.06
CA LEU A 255 8.36 -18.78 -5.36
C LEU A 255 7.87 -20.18 -5.70
N PRO A 256 7.39 -20.97 -4.70
CA PRO A 256 6.60 -22.14 -5.00
C PRO A 256 5.47 -21.73 -5.94
N ALA A 257 5.25 -22.47 -7.01
CA ALA A 257 4.15 -22.24 -7.95
C ALA A 257 2.82 -22.30 -7.18
N GLN A 258 2.36 -21.15 -6.71
CA GLN A 258 1.08 -21.02 -6.01
C GLN A 258 0.03 -20.77 -7.08
N GLN A 259 -0.64 -21.83 -7.46
CA GLN A 259 -1.66 -21.81 -8.51
C GLN A 259 -2.70 -20.72 -8.22
N GLY A 260 -2.84 -19.78 -9.15
CA GLY A 260 -3.86 -18.73 -9.13
C GLY A 260 -3.48 -17.44 -8.42
N ILE A 261 -2.29 -17.32 -7.82
CA ILE A 261 -1.85 -16.10 -7.12
C ILE A 261 -0.75 -15.41 -7.93
N LEU A 262 -0.95 -14.11 -8.20
CA LEU A 262 0.01 -13.31 -8.95
C LEU A 262 1.23 -13.00 -8.10
N TRP A 263 2.43 -13.30 -8.58
CA TRP A 263 3.65 -12.83 -7.95
C TRP A 263 3.80 -11.30 -8.09
N HIS A 264 4.03 -10.65 -6.99
CA HIS A 264 4.27 -9.23 -6.91
C HIS A 264 5.47 -8.95 -6.00
N GLY A 265 6.35 -8.05 -6.42
CA GLY A 265 7.47 -7.54 -5.63
C GLY A 265 7.41 -6.03 -5.51
N LYS A 266 7.65 -5.52 -4.29
CA LYS A 266 7.74 -4.08 -3.99
C LYS A 266 9.16 -3.74 -3.55
N ILE A 267 9.72 -2.66 -4.08
CA ILE A 267 11.04 -2.14 -3.71
C ILE A 267 11.03 -0.65 -3.45
N TYR A 268 11.97 -0.19 -2.62
CA TYR A 268 12.22 1.22 -2.39
C TYR A 268 13.14 1.77 -3.47
N CYS A 269 12.73 2.84 -4.14
CA CYS A 269 13.48 3.48 -5.23
C CYS A 269 14.24 4.74 -4.78
N GLY A 270 13.84 5.37 -3.68
CA GLY A 270 14.63 6.40 -3.01
C GLY A 270 15.77 5.81 -2.19
N ASN A 271 16.81 6.60 -1.95
CA ASN A 271 18.02 6.18 -1.24
C ASN A 271 17.85 6.09 0.30
N VAL A 272 16.64 6.32 0.81
CA VAL A 272 16.29 6.23 2.22
C VAL A 272 15.07 5.33 2.39
N TYR A 273 14.93 4.76 3.58
CA TYR A 273 13.82 3.88 3.96
C TYR A 273 12.44 4.48 3.63
N HIS A 274 11.48 3.63 3.30
CA HIS A 274 10.16 3.99 2.76
C HIS A 274 10.22 4.79 1.45
N GLY A 275 11.20 4.50 0.61
CA GLY A 275 11.33 5.12 -0.69
C GLY A 275 11.69 6.61 -0.64
N GLN A 276 11.94 7.18 0.54
CA GLN A 276 12.24 8.58 0.71
C GLN A 276 13.69 8.91 0.33
N GLY A 277 14.09 10.17 0.48
CA GLY A 277 15.43 10.64 0.19
C GLY A 277 15.50 11.69 -0.92
N ASP A 278 16.71 11.92 -1.42
CA ASP A 278 17.05 12.96 -2.37
C ASP A 278 17.76 12.43 -3.63
N ALA A 279 17.92 11.10 -3.71
CA ALA A 279 18.52 10.42 -4.84
C ALA A 279 17.86 9.07 -5.13
N ASN A 280 18.02 8.59 -6.34
CA ASN A 280 17.61 7.26 -6.75
C ASN A 280 18.54 6.19 -6.15
N GLN A 281 17.96 5.11 -5.65
CA GLN A 281 18.71 3.96 -5.12
C GLN A 281 19.30 3.09 -6.24
N PHE A 282 18.58 2.98 -7.36
CA PHE A 282 18.94 2.13 -8.50
C PHE A 282 19.12 2.95 -9.76
N SER A 283 19.96 2.47 -10.67
CA SER A 283 20.07 3.00 -12.03
C SER A 283 18.88 2.59 -12.90
N ASP A 284 18.66 3.31 -14.01
CA ASP A 284 17.62 2.95 -14.97
C ASP A 284 17.77 1.51 -15.51
N PRO A 285 18.99 1.07 -15.96
CA PRO A 285 19.18 -0.29 -16.44
C PRO A 285 18.81 -1.37 -15.40
N GLU A 286 19.16 -1.16 -14.12
CA GLU A 286 18.83 -2.12 -13.05
C GLU A 286 17.32 -2.28 -12.89
N LEU A 287 16.56 -1.17 -12.83
CA LEU A 287 15.11 -1.23 -12.68
C LEU A 287 14.42 -1.78 -13.93
N ILE A 288 14.86 -1.37 -15.11
CA ILE A 288 14.30 -1.84 -16.38
C ILE A 288 14.50 -3.34 -16.54
N ASP A 289 15.71 -3.85 -16.26
CA ASP A 289 16.01 -5.28 -16.35
C ASP A 289 15.18 -6.08 -15.34
N TRP A 290 15.08 -5.60 -14.09
CA TRP A 290 14.28 -6.24 -13.06
C TRP A 290 12.80 -6.31 -13.43
N ILE A 291 12.19 -5.20 -13.83
CA ILE A 291 10.78 -5.15 -14.23
C ILE A 291 10.52 -6.09 -15.41
N ASN A 292 11.36 -6.03 -16.44
CA ASN A 292 11.23 -6.89 -17.61
C ASN A 292 11.41 -8.37 -17.25
N THR A 293 12.33 -8.69 -16.35
CA THR A 293 12.55 -10.07 -15.88
C THR A 293 11.34 -10.58 -15.12
N CYS A 294 10.82 -9.81 -14.16
CA CYS A 294 9.60 -10.18 -13.44
C CYS A 294 8.42 -10.38 -14.38
N ASN A 295 8.22 -9.47 -15.34
CA ASN A 295 7.10 -9.57 -16.29
C ASN A 295 7.23 -10.77 -17.24
N ARG A 296 8.43 -11.07 -17.73
CA ARG A 296 8.65 -12.28 -18.56
C ARG A 296 8.34 -13.57 -17.81
N GLN A 297 8.49 -13.56 -16.49
CA GLN A 297 8.22 -14.70 -15.60
C GLN A 297 6.79 -14.71 -15.05
N GLY A 298 5.90 -13.83 -15.54
CA GLY A 298 4.49 -13.78 -15.14
C GLY A 298 4.24 -13.01 -13.83
N GLY A 299 5.18 -12.20 -13.36
CA GLY A 299 5.05 -11.36 -12.18
C GLY A 299 4.91 -9.88 -12.50
N VAL A 300 4.67 -9.08 -11.46
CA VAL A 300 4.54 -7.62 -11.53
C VAL A 300 5.33 -6.93 -10.43
N CYS A 301 5.58 -5.63 -10.60
CA CYS A 301 6.43 -4.84 -9.71
C CYS A 301 5.74 -3.59 -9.20
N THR A 302 6.00 -3.21 -7.95
CA THR A 302 5.63 -1.90 -7.40
C THR A 302 6.87 -1.16 -6.92
N LEU A 303 6.99 0.10 -7.31
CA LEU A 303 8.15 0.95 -7.10
C LEU A 303 7.78 2.07 -6.12
N ASP A 304 8.46 2.16 -4.99
CA ASP A 304 8.20 3.14 -3.95
C ASP A 304 9.13 4.36 -4.13
N TRP A 305 8.54 5.50 -4.46
CA TRP A 305 9.26 6.70 -4.84
C TRP A 305 9.14 7.84 -3.82
N PRO A 306 10.21 8.67 -3.67
CA PRO A 306 10.15 9.89 -2.89
C PRO A 306 9.16 10.90 -3.47
N PHE A 307 8.46 11.58 -2.59
CA PHE A 307 7.50 12.62 -2.96
C PHE A 307 7.73 13.90 -2.14
N ASP A 308 7.21 15.01 -2.62
CA ASP A 308 7.13 16.26 -1.88
C ASP A 308 5.98 16.18 -0.86
N PRO A 309 6.26 16.26 0.45
CA PRO A 309 5.22 16.18 1.48
C PRO A 309 4.11 17.24 1.36
N LYS A 310 4.39 18.40 0.79
CA LYS A 310 3.42 19.51 0.69
C LYS A 310 2.42 19.33 -0.44
N THR A 311 2.85 18.72 -1.53
CA THR A 311 2.06 18.60 -2.76
C THR A 311 1.68 17.17 -3.09
N GLY A 312 2.35 16.17 -2.49
CA GLY A 312 2.21 14.76 -2.84
C GLY A 312 2.81 14.38 -4.19
N LEU A 313 3.38 15.31 -4.94
CA LEU A 313 3.99 15.02 -6.24
C LEU A 313 5.30 14.25 -6.05
N LEU A 314 5.59 13.32 -6.96
CA LEU A 314 6.90 12.67 -6.99
C LEU A 314 7.99 13.72 -7.22
N LYS A 315 9.11 13.59 -6.50
CA LYS A 315 10.27 14.45 -6.70
C LYS A 315 10.82 14.30 -8.12
N ASP A 316 11.32 15.39 -8.69
CA ASP A 316 11.72 15.47 -10.10
C ASP A 316 12.69 14.38 -10.54
N PHE A 317 13.68 14.03 -9.72
CA PHE A 317 14.64 12.98 -10.04
C PHE A 317 13.98 11.60 -10.18
N GLY A 318 13.06 11.28 -9.27
CA GLY A 318 12.30 10.03 -9.28
C GLY A 318 11.31 10.00 -10.44
N PHE A 319 10.55 11.07 -10.64
CA PHE A 319 9.60 11.17 -11.74
C PHE A 319 10.29 11.09 -13.12
N THR A 320 11.46 11.72 -13.26
CA THR A 320 12.25 11.64 -14.48
C THR A 320 12.73 10.22 -14.75
N GLN A 321 13.23 9.51 -13.74
CA GLN A 321 13.61 8.10 -13.89
C GLN A 321 12.40 7.22 -14.24
N LEU A 322 11.26 7.43 -13.58
CA LEU A 322 10.04 6.66 -13.84
C LEU A 322 9.55 6.84 -15.30
N LYS A 323 9.66 8.03 -15.87
CA LYS A 323 9.37 8.27 -17.30
C LYS A 323 10.30 7.49 -18.23
N ARG A 324 11.61 7.43 -17.93
CA ARG A 324 12.58 6.65 -18.73
C ARG A 324 12.28 5.14 -18.64
N ILE A 325 11.91 4.65 -17.45
CA ILE A 325 11.46 3.28 -17.28
C ILE A 325 10.23 3.00 -18.14
N ALA A 326 9.23 3.91 -18.13
CA ALA A 326 8.02 3.77 -18.95
C ALA A 326 8.32 3.65 -20.46
N GLN A 327 9.26 4.44 -20.96
CA GLN A 327 9.70 4.37 -22.37
C GLN A 327 10.32 3.01 -22.70
N ALA A 328 11.18 2.51 -21.81
CA ALA A 328 11.91 1.25 -22.04
C ALA A 328 11.06 -0.01 -21.86
N THR A 329 10.15 -0.03 -20.88
CA THR A 329 9.38 -1.25 -20.53
C THR A 329 8.10 -1.40 -21.35
N LYS A 330 7.42 -0.32 -21.70
CA LYS A 330 6.13 -0.36 -22.41
C LYS A 330 6.25 -0.26 -23.93
N GLY A 331 7.37 0.23 -24.43
CA GLY A 331 7.68 0.21 -25.87
C GLY A 331 7.96 -1.19 -26.43
N GLN A 332 8.35 -2.15 -25.60
CA GLN A 332 8.62 -3.54 -26.04
C GLN A 332 7.37 -4.38 -26.20
N GLY A 333 6.25 -4.03 -25.56
CA GLY A 333 4.98 -4.78 -25.66
C GLY A 333 4.32 -4.71 -27.04
N ALA A 334 4.64 -3.72 -27.86
CA ALA A 334 4.11 -3.59 -29.22
C ALA A 334 4.83 -4.50 -30.23
N ARG A 335 6.07 -4.98 -29.93
CA ARG A 335 6.82 -5.85 -30.84
C ARG A 335 6.52 -7.34 -30.69
N ILE A 336 6.03 -7.77 -29.52
CA ILE A 336 5.68 -9.19 -29.29
C ILE A 336 4.31 -9.51 -29.88
N ALA A 337 3.40 -8.55 -29.97
CA ALA A 337 2.07 -8.75 -30.59
C ALA A 337 2.10 -8.72 -32.14
N ALA A 338 3.20 -8.29 -32.75
CA ALA A 338 3.35 -8.23 -34.21
C ALA A 338 4.15 -9.43 -34.79
N GLY A 339 4.59 -10.37 -33.96
CA GLY A 339 5.49 -11.44 -34.35
C GLY A 339 4.88 -12.86 -34.34
N ASP A 340 3.62 -13.03 -34.07
CA ASP A 340 3.00 -14.40 -34.04
C ASP A 340 1.83 -14.52 -35.05
N GLY A 341 2.19 -14.38 -36.27
CA GLY A 341 1.32 -14.63 -37.40
C GLY A 341 2.12 -15.07 -38.60
N THR A 342 2.76 -16.26 -38.53
CA THR A 342 3.10 -17.14 -39.66
C THR A 342 3.96 -18.30 -39.15
N GLU A 343 3.38 -19.45 -38.93
CA GLU A 343 3.59 -20.77 -39.59
C GLU A 343 2.81 -21.82 -38.82
#